data_5006c36d9136b6726348e2daa00fa084
#
_entry.id   5006c36d9136b6726348e2daa00fa084
#
_cell.length_a   1.000
_cell.length_b   1.000
_cell.length_c   1.000
_cell.angle_alpha   90.00
_cell.angle_beta   90.00
_cell.angle_gamma   90.00
#
_symmetry.space_group_name_H-M   'P 1'
#
loop_
_entity.id
_entity.type
_entity.pdbx_description
1 polymer ?
#
loop_
_entity_poly.entity_id
_entity_poly.type
_entity_poly.pdbx_seq_one_letter_code
_entity_poly.pdbx_strand_id
1 'polypeptide(L)'
;MNKWDMGEDGARNYNPLEVRVPRIEFVSCWDFYPDPSSTSIEECEYIVHRHKMNKSQLRQLRNMPYFNEDAIRNCLTEGPNYTEKDFESQLKDDTRVDEYQSNFEVLEYWGIMDAEYAREVGIELDDSIDDLDEVQINAWVCGNQLLRAVINPFTPYRLPYHAFPYERNPYNFFGIGVAENMDDSQQIMNGHARMAVDNLAMAGSLVFDVDESALVG
;
A
#
# COMPACT_ATOMS: atom_id res chain seq x y z
N MET A 1 28.32 -7.10 3.05
CA MET A 1 29.65 -7.32 2.43
C MET A 1 29.74 -8.83 2.15
N ASN A 2 29.69 -9.22 0.88
CA ASN A 2 29.71 -10.64 0.49
C ASN A 2 31.12 -11.20 0.71
N LYS A 3 31.24 -12.24 1.50
CA LYS A 3 32.53 -12.86 1.80
C LYS A 3 32.69 -14.11 0.93
N TRP A 4 33.73 -14.10 0.11
CA TRP A 4 34.16 -15.27 -0.62
C TRP A 4 35.21 -15.99 0.21
N ASP A 5 34.92 -17.21 0.61
CA ASP A 5 35.88 -18.06 1.31
C ASP A 5 36.48 -19.05 0.32
N MET A 6 37.78 -19.30 0.42
CA MET A 6 38.45 -20.36 -0.34
C MET A 6 38.31 -21.69 0.43
N GLY A 7 37.61 -22.63 -0.16
CA GLY A 7 37.56 -24.01 0.35
C GLY A 7 38.93 -24.67 0.28
N GLU A 8 39.12 -25.74 1.05
CA GLU A 8 40.34 -26.55 1.03
C GLU A 8 40.64 -27.11 -0.36
N ASP A 9 39.62 -27.24 -1.20
CA ASP A 9 39.71 -27.71 -2.59
C ASP A 9 40.08 -26.61 -3.61
N GLY A 10 40.40 -25.42 -3.16
CA GLY A 10 40.65 -24.26 -4.03
C GLY A 10 39.41 -23.68 -4.73
N ALA A 11 38.22 -24.20 -4.45
CA ALA A 11 36.97 -23.66 -4.95
C ALA A 11 36.56 -22.42 -4.18
N ARG A 12 36.02 -21.44 -4.90
CA ARG A 12 35.45 -20.22 -4.27
C ARG A 12 34.03 -20.52 -3.82
N ASN A 13 33.84 -20.66 -2.52
CA ASN A 13 32.52 -20.76 -1.92
C ASN A 13 31.98 -19.40 -1.58
N TYR A 14 30.78 -19.11 -2.05
CA TYR A 14 30.05 -17.90 -1.72
C TYR A 14 29.25 -18.10 -0.42
N ASN A 15 29.67 -17.43 0.64
CA ASN A 15 28.89 -17.40 1.88
C ASN A 15 28.14 -16.06 1.95
N PRO A 16 26.82 -16.04 1.70
CA PRO A 16 26.04 -14.85 1.90
C PRO A 16 26.04 -14.48 3.39
N LEU A 17 26.43 -13.25 3.70
CA LEU A 17 26.31 -12.72 5.04
C LEU A 17 24.83 -12.43 5.29
N GLU A 18 24.18 -13.21 6.13
CA GLU A 18 22.84 -12.88 6.61
C GLU A 18 22.95 -11.69 7.59
N VAL A 19 22.51 -10.54 7.13
CA VAL A 19 22.43 -9.34 7.97
C VAL A 19 21.00 -9.21 8.47
N ARG A 20 20.78 -9.46 9.75
CA ARG A 20 19.50 -9.27 10.43
C ARG A 20 19.51 -7.92 11.13
N VAL A 21 18.99 -6.91 10.45
CA VAL A 21 18.87 -5.55 10.99
C VAL A 21 17.45 -5.05 10.81
N PRO A 22 16.95 -4.18 11.72
CA PRO A 22 15.69 -3.51 11.52
C PRO A 22 15.75 -2.67 10.24
N ARG A 23 14.71 -2.72 9.44
CA ARG A 23 14.58 -2.00 8.18
C ARG A 23 13.28 -1.21 8.17
N ILE A 24 13.33 0.00 7.64
CA ILE A 24 12.15 0.80 7.36
C ILE A 24 11.81 0.62 5.89
N GLU A 25 10.56 0.26 5.62
CA GLU A 25 10.04 0.10 4.26
C GLU A 25 8.92 1.12 4.02
N PHE A 26 8.87 1.63 2.80
CA PHE A 26 7.77 2.50 2.39
C PHE A 26 6.54 1.66 2.10
N VAL A 27 5.41 2.07 2.67
CA VAL A 27 4.09 1.50 2.40
C VAL A 27 3.26 2.54 1.68
N SER A 28 2.74 2.17 0.51
CA SER A 28 1.85 3.05 -0.26
C SER A 28 0.52 3.21 0.47
N CYS A 29 0.00 4.43 0.52
CA CYS A 29 -1.33 4.70 1.08
C CYS A 29 -2.45 3.94 0.34
N TRP A 30 -2.23 3.55 -0.91
CA TRP A 30 -3.16 2.77 -1.71
C TRP A 30 -3.21 1.28 -1.35
N ASP A 31 -2.18 0.79 -0.67
CA ASP A 31 -2.06 -0.60 -0.23
C ASP A 31 -2.21 -0.74 1.29
N PHE A 32 -2.59 0.35 1.95
CA PHE A 32 -2.72 0.43 3.40
C PHE A 32 -4.17 0.73 3.78
N TYR A 33 -4.78 -0.18 4.52
CA TYR A 33 -6.18 -0.11 4.94
C TYR A 33 -6.25 -0.10 6.46
N PRO A 34 -6.21 1.10 7.08
CA PRO A 34 -6.39 1.23 8.51
C PRO A 34 -7.85 1.08 8.90
N ASP A 35 -8.11 0.92 10.18
CA ASP A 35 -9.44 0.99 10.75
C ASP A 35 -10.11 2.33 10.39
N PRO A 36 -11.28 2.32 9.72
CA PRO A 36 -11.98 3.52 9.30
C PRO A 36 -12.44 4.42 10.44
N SER A 37 -12.56 3.89 11.65
CA SER A 37 -12.98 4.63 12.85
C SER A 37 -11.86 5.43 13.49
N SER A 38 -10.60 5.13 13.16
CA SER A 38 -9.41 5.72 13.76
C SER A 38 -8.91 6.94 12.98
N THR A 39 -8.26 7.87 13.69
CA THR A 39 -7.60 9.04 13.12
C THR A 39 -6.08 8.97 13.21
N SER A 40 -5.56 8.02 13.96
CA SER A 40 -4.13 7.78 14.14
C SER A 40 -3.82 6.28 14.24
N ILE A 41 -2.56 5.90 14.04
CA ILE A 41 -2.13 4.49 14.17
C ILE A 41 -2.32 3.96 15.59
N GLU A 42 -2.14 4.81 16.57
CA GLU A 42 -2.27 4.46 17.99
C GLU A 42 -3.71 4.12 18.39
N GLU A 43 -4.70 4.62 17.64
CA GLU A 43 -6.13 4.38 17.85
C GLU A 43 -6.66 3.22 17.01
N CYS A 44 -5.88 2.72 16.04
CA CYS A 44 -6.33 1.63 15.18
C CYS A 44 -6.46 0.32 15.94
N GLU A 45 -7.61 -0.30 15.88
CA GLU A 45 -7.82 -1.68 16.37
C GLU A 45 -7.19 -2.70 15.41
N TYR A 46 -7.20 -2.40 14.13
CA TYR A 46 -6.58 -3.24 13.10
C TYR A 46 -6.05 -2.45 11.92
N ILE A 47 -5.15 -3.08 11.20
CA ILE A 47 -4.58 -2.60 9.93
C ILE A 47 -4.50 -3.78 8.97
N VAL A 48 -4.87 -3.55 7.72
CA VAL A 48 -4.61 -4.48 6.63
C VAL A 48 -3.63 -3.85 5.65
N HIS A 49 -2.52 -4.54 5.38
CA HIS A 49 -1.54 -4.15 4.39
C HIS A 49 -1.59 -5.13 3.21
N ARG A 50 -1.79 -4.61 2.01
CA ARG A 50 -1.83 -5.38 0.78
C ARG A 50 -0.45 -5.48 0.17
N HIS A 51 0.04 -6.69 -0.01
CA HIS A 51 1.30 -6.96 -0.70
C HIS A 51 1.03 -7.51 -2.10
N LYS A 52 1.69 -6.93 -3.08
CA LYS A 52 1.75 -7.46 -4.43
C LYS A 52 3.01 -8.30 -4.58
N MET A 53 2.86 -9.60 -4.66
CA MET A 53 3.97 -10.54 -4.70
C MET A 53 4.02 -11.31 -6.02
N ASN A 54 5.22 -11.50 -6.55
CA ASN A 54 5.43 -12.43 -7.64
C ASN A 54 5.58 -13.87 -7.12
N LYS A 55 5.54 -14.84 -8.02
CA LYS A 55 5.66 -16.28 -7.70
C LYS A 55 6.91 -16.63 -6.91
N SER A 56 8.04 -15.94 -7.17
CA SER A 56 9.31 -16.18 -6.47
C SER A 56 9.27 -15.66 -5.04
N GLN A 57 8.71 -14.47 -4.84
CA GLN A 57 8.54 -13.88 -3.51
C GLN A 57 7.60 -14.72 -2.64
N LEU A 58 6.47 -15.17 -3.20
CA LEU A 58 5.55 -16.05 -2.48
C LEU A 58 6.22 -17.38 -2.07
N ARG A 59 7.06 -17.95 -2.94
CA ARG A 59 7.85 -19.16 -2.59
C ARG A 59 8.87 -18.92 -1.50
N GLN A 60 9.46 -17.72 -1.42
CA GLN A 60 10.43 -17.37 -0.39
C GLN A 60 9.83 -17.31 1.00
N LEU A 61 8.52 -17.01 1.11
CA LEU A 61 7.83 -16.97 2.41
C LEU A 61 7.93 -18.31 3.16
N ARG A 62 8.03 -19.42 2.47
CA ARG A 62 8.21 -20.75 3.10
C ARG A 62 9.49 -20.86 3.94
N ASN A 63 10.49 -20.02 3.65
CA ASN A 63 11.76 -20.00 4.40
C ASN A 63 11.66 -19.12 5.66
N MET A 64 10.55 -18.40 5.83
CA MET A 64 10.29 -17.60 7.01
C MET A 64 9.61 -18.41 8.11
N PRO A 65 9.84 -18.10 9.38
CA PRO A 65 9.23 -18.82 10.48
C PRO A 65 7.70 -18.67 10.49
N TYR A 66 7.04 -19.73 10.90
CA TYR A 66 5.57 -19.78 11.10
C TYR A 66 4.72 -19.67 9.81
N PHE A 67 5.31 -19.73 8.62
CA PHE A 67 4.55 -19.81 7.38
C PHE A 67 4.19 -21.26 7.05
N ASN A 68 2.94 -21.48 6.62
CA ASN A 68 2.44 -22.79 6.24
C ASN A 68 2.85 -23.12 4.78
N GLU A 69 3.72 -24.11 4.62
CA GLU A 69 4.23 -24.51 3.30
C GLU A 69 3.12 -25.08 2.40
N ASP A 70 2.19 -25.83 2.97
CA ASP A 70 1.10 -26.43 2.19
C ASP A 70 0.10 -25.36 1.69
N ALA A 71 -0.20 -24.36 2.52
CA ALA A 71 -1.02 -23.22 2.11
C ALA A 71 -0.34 -22.44 0.96
N ILE A 72 0.97 -22.19 1.05
CA ILE A 72 1.73 -21.53 -0.02
C ILE A 72 1.69 -22.37 -1.30
N ARG A 73 1.82 -23.70 -1.20
CA ARG A 73 1.74 -24.60 -2.34
C ARG A 73 0.36 -24.58 -2.99
N ASN A 74 -0.70 -24.55 -2.19
CA ASN A 74 -2.06 -24.44 -2.67
C ASN A 74 -2.29 -23.13 -3.44
N CYS A 75 -1.86 -21.98 -2.88
CA CYS A 75 -1.93 -20.69 -3.57
C CYS A 75 -1.20 -20.72 -4.92
N LEU A 76 0.00 -21.32 -4.96
CA LEU A 76 0.76 -21.45 -6.21
C LEU A 76 0.07 -22.34 -7.25
N THR A 77 -0.75 -23.30 -6.80
CA THR A 77 -1.52 -24.20 -7.67
C THR A 77 -2.80 -23.55 -8.15
N GLU A 78 -3.49 -22.80 -7.30
CA GLU A 78 -4.69 -22.01 -7.65
C GLU A 78 -4.35 -20.93 -8.69
N GLY A 79 -3.14 -20.40 -8.66
CA GLY A 79 -2.65 -19.40 -9.60
C GLY A 79 -2.76 -17.95 -9.12
N PRO A 80 -2.33 -17.00 -9.95
CA PRO A 80 -2.36 -15.58 -9.63
C PRO A 80 -3.78 -15.07 -9.37
N ASN A 81 -3.95 -14.32 -8.29
CA ASN A 81 -5.25 -13.78 -7.87
C ASN A 81 -5.26 -12.25 -7.78
N TYR A 82 -4.14 -11.59 -8.15
CA TYR A 82 -4.05 -10.16 -8.11
C TYR A 82 -4.91 -9.51 -9.19
N THR A 83 -5.82 -8.64 -8.78
CA THR A 83 -6.62 -7.81 -9.70
C THR A 83 -6.13 -6.37 -9.62
N GLU A 84 -5.76 -5.81 -10.76
CA GLU A 84 -5.38 -4.42 -10.87
C GLU A 84 -6.57 -3.52 -10.55
N LYS A 85 -6.36 -2.51 -9.71
CA LYS A 85 -7.39 -1.53 -9.36
C LYS A 85 -7.38 -0.36 -10.34
N ASP A 86 -8.51 0.28 -10.54
CA ASP A 86 -8.69 1.38 -11.50
C ASP A 86 -7.66 2.50 -11.34
N PHE A 87 -7.28 2.85 -10.11
CA PHE A 87 -6.27 3.87 -9.87
C PHE A 87 -4.86 3.46 -10.33
N GLU A 88 -4.54 2.16 -10.30
CA GLU A 88 -3.23 1.66 -10.74
C GLU A 88 -3.11 1.80 -12.26
N SER A 89 -4.18 1.51 -12.99
CA SER A 89 -4.23 1.68 -14.45
C SER A 89 -4.14 3.15 -14.86
N GLN A 90 -4.81 4.04 -14.11
CA GLN A 90 -4.75 5.49 -14.34
C GLN A 90 -3.34 6.07 -14.08
N LEU A 91 -2.66 5.60 -13.04
CA LEU A 91 -1.31 6.06 -12.70
C LEU A 91 -0.24 5.57 -13.69
N LYS A 92 -0.47 4.44 -14.35
CA LYS A 92 0.48 3.88 -15.31
C LYS A 92 0.41 4.54 -16.69
N ASP A 93 -0.66 5.29 -16.97
CA ASP A 93 -0.96 5.85 -18.30
C ASP A 93 -0.85 4.79 -19.44
N ASP A 94 -1.06 3.52 -19.08
CA ASP A 94 -0.96 2.38 -19.99
C ASP A 94 -2.32 1.69 -20.12
N THR A 95 -2.87 1.74 -21.33
CA THR A 95 -4.11 1.06 -21.68
C THR A 95 -3.93 -0.43 -21.97
N ARG A 96 -2.72 -0.95 -21.81
CA ARG A 96 -2.44 -2.37 -22.01
C ARG A 96 -2.93 -3.14 -20.80
N VAL A 97 -3.98 -3.91 -21.00
CA VAL A 97 -4.35 -4.98 -20.08
C VAL A 97 -3.23 -6.02 -20.17
N ASP A 98 -2.39 -6.09 -19.15
CA ASP A 98 -1.39 -7.13 -19.05
C ASP A 98 -2.10 -8.48 -18.89
N GLU A 99 -2.32 -9.18 -20.00
CA GLU A 99 -2.87 -10.55 -20.04
C GLU A 99 -2.01 -11.56 -19.22
N TYR A 100 -0.80 -11.13 -18.81
CA TYR A 100 0.16 -11.94 -18.05
C TYR A 100 0.37 -11.47 -16.62
N GLN A 101 -0.68 -11.03 -15.94
CA GLN A 101 -0.56 -10.73 -14.52
C GLN A 101 -0.26 -12.02 -13.75
N SER A 102 1.01 -12.22 -13.39
CA SER A 102 1.49 -13.37 -12.63
C SER A 102 1.67 -13.06 -11.14
N ASN A 103 0.97 -12.02 -10.66
CA ASN A 103 1.10 -11.55 -9.29
C ASN A 103 0.02 -12.13 -8.37
N PHE A 104 0.39 -12.28 -7.12
CA PHE A 104 -0.47 -12.73 -6.04
C PHE A 104 -0.77 -11.55 -5.12
N GLU A 105 -2.03 -11.41 -4.74
CA GLU A 105 -2.44 -10.50 -3.69
C GLU A 105 -2.34 -11.22 -2.36
N VAL A 106 -1.49 -10.69 -1.49
CA VAL A 106 -1.32 -11.20 -0.12
C VAL A 106 -1.70 -10.08 0.83
N LEU A 107 -2.63 -10.38 1.73
CA LEU A 107 -3.08 -9.43 2.75
C LEU A 107 -2.41 -9.78 4.07
N GLU A 108 -1.76 -8.80 4.66
CA GLU A 108 -1.20 -8.86 5.99
C GLU A 108 -2.11 -8.11 6.95
N TYR A 109 -2.67 -8.83 7.90
CA TYR A 109 -3.53 -8.30 8.96
C TYR A 109 -2.73 -8.13 10.24
N TRP A 110 -2.87 -7.00 10.87
CA TRP A 110 -2.43 -6.72 12.23
C TRP A 110 -3.62 -6.20 13.01
N GLY A 111 -3.99 -6.85 14.08
CA GLY A 111 -5.13 -6.37 14.85
C GLY A 111 -5.57 -7.31 15.94
N ILE A 112 -6.70 -6.97 16.52
CA ILE A 112 -7.34 -7.68 17.59
C ILE A 112 -8.20 -8.79 17.00
N MET A 113 -8.25 -9.94 17.66
CA MET A 113 -9.10 -11.08 17.34
C MET A 113 -9.51 -11.77 18.63
N ASP A 114 -10.74 -12.29 18.68
CA ASP A 114 -11.20 -13.07 19.81
C ASP A 114 -10.37 -14.35 19.98
N ALA A 115 -10.06 -14.71 21.22
CA ALA A 115 -9.22 -15.87 21.52
C ALA A 115 -9.81 -17.17 20.99
N GLU A 116 -11.14 -17.31 20.97
CA GLU A 116 -11.85 -18.46 20.37
C GLU A 116 -11.45 -18.63 18.90
N TYR A 117 -11.59 -17.58 18.08
CA TYR A 117 -11.22 -17.63 16.66
C TYR A 117 -9.71 -17.82 16.44
N ALA A 118 -8.88 -17.24 17.31
CA ALA A 118 -7.45 -17.43 17.24
C ALA A 118 -7.05 -18.90 17.44
N ARG A 119 -7.73 -19.63 18.35
CA ARG A 119 -7.54 -21.07 18.55
C ARG A 119 -8.04 -21.90 17.36
N GLU A 120 -9.21 -21.53 16.80
CA GLU A 120 -9.73 -22.20 15.59
C GLU A 120 -8.77 -22.10 14.41
N VAL A 121 -8.11 -20.98 14.27
CA VAL A 121 -7.09 -20.72 13.23
C VAL A 121 -5.77 -21.44 13.50
N GLY A 122 -5.61 -22.03 14.70
CA GLY A 122 -4.43 -22.81 15.08
C GLY A 122 -3.33 -22.02 15.74
N ILE A 123 -3.64 -20.84 16.30
CA ILE A 123 -2.70 -20.07 17.12
C ILE A 123 -2.66 -20.72 18.52
N GLU A 124 -1.45 -21.12 18.95
CA GLU A 124 -1.24 -21.60 20.30
C GLU A 124 -1.31 -20.43 21.28
N LEU A 125 -2.37 -20.41 22.09
CA LEU A 125 -2.56 -19.44 23.17
C LEU A 125 -2.24 -20.09 24.51
N ASP A 126 -1.83 -19.27 25.48
CA ASP A 126 -1.65 -19.69 26.86
C ASP A 126 -3.01 -20.16 27.44
N ASP A 127 -2.99 -21.21 28.26
CA ASP A 127 -4.18 -21.76 28.93
C ASP A 127 -4.85 -20.75 29.89
N SER A 128 -4.16 -19.69 30.27
CA SER A 128 -4.69 -18.61 31.11
C SER A 128 -5.60 -17.63 30.37
N ILE A 129 -5.62 -17.66 29.03
CA ILE A 129 -6.45 -16.78 28.18
C ILE A 129 -7.82 -17.42 28.00
N ASP A 130 -8.88 -16.71 28.39
CA ASP A 130 -10.27 -17.16 28.20
C ASP A 130 -10.68 -16.98 26.71
N ASP A 131 -11.69 -17.74 26.28
CA ASP A 131 -12.23 -17.64 24.90
C ASP A 131 -12.86 -16.28 24.62
N LEU A 132 -13.32 -15.57 25.66
CA LEU A 132 -13.85 -14.21 25.57
C LEU A 132 -12.79 -13.11 25.59
N ASP A 133 -11.53 -13.48 25.81
CA ASP A 133 -10.45 -12.51 25.77
C ASP A 133 -10.09 -12.14 24.33
N GLU A 134 -9.56 -10.94 24.18
CA GLU A 134 -9.04 -10.44 22.91
C GLU A 134 -7.52 -10.63 22.85
N VAL A 135 -7.05 -11.18 21.74
CA VAL A 135 -5.63 -11.37 21.49
C VAL A 135 -5.21 -10.60 20.24
N GLN A 136 -3.98 -10.16 20.26
CA GLN A 136 -3.44 -9.38 19.16
C GLN A 136 -2.58 -10.25 18.27
N ILE A 137 -2.92 -10.28 17.01
CA ILE A 137 -2.35 -11.22 16.05
C ILE A 137 -1.77 -10.51 14.84
N ASN A 138 -0.87 -11.24 14.16
CA ASN A 138 -0.48 -10.99 12.79
C ASN A 138 -0.88 -12.18 11.94
N ALA A 139 -1.69 -11.95 10.93
CA ALA A 139 -2.12 -12.99 10.00
C ALA A 139 -1.81 -12.59 8.55
N TRP A 140 -1.41 -13.58 7.75
CA TRP A 140 -1.13 -13.43 6.33
C TRP A 140 -2.04 -14.33 5.53
N VAL A 141 -2.78 -13.77 4.58
CA VAL A 141 -3.78 -14.46 3.79
C VAL A 141 -3.54 -14.23 2.29
N CYS A 142 -3.65 -15.28 1.49
CA CYS A 142 -3.61 -15.18 0.04
C CYS A 142 -4.84 -15.90 -0.54
N GLY A 143 -5.74 -15.13 -1.15
CA GLY A 143 -7.03 -15.69 -1.58
C GLY A 143 -7.78 -16.30 -0.40
N ASN A 144 -8.03 -17.60 -0.46
CA ASN A 144 -8.73 -18.36 0.60
C ASN A 144 -7.77 -19.15 1.51
N GLN A 145 -6.46 -18.97 1.38
CA GLN A 145 -5.45 -19.70 2.12
C GLN A 145 -4.83 -18.85 3.20
N LEU A 146 -4.86 -19.33 4.44
CA LEU A 146 -4.12 -18.73 5.55
C LEU A 146 -2.66 -19.17 5.47
N LEU A 147 -1.76 -18.22 5.17
CA LEU A 147 -0.33 -18.47 5.05
C LEU A 147 0.39 -18.49 6.39
N ARG A 148 -0.04 -17.63 7.30
CA ARG A 148 0.54 -17.46 8.63
C ARG A 148 -0.48 -16.87 9.58
N ALA A 149 -0.46 -17.31 10.84
CA ALA A 149 -1.16 -16.65 11.93
C ALA A 149 -0.32 -16.80 13.21
N VAL A 150 0.03 -15.71 13.85
CA VAL A 150 0.85 -15.68 15.05
C VAL A 150 0.42 -14.55 15.98
N ILE A 151 0.69 -14.71 17.27
CA ILE A 151 0.52 -13.62 18.23
C ILE A 151 1.49 -12.49 17.90
N ASN A 152 1.06 -11.25 18.11
CA ASN A 152 1.92 -10.09 17.93
C ASN A 152 3.14 -10.18 18.89
N PRO A 153 4.38 -10.14 18.34
CA PRO A 153 5.58 -10.32 19.14
C PRO A 153 5.99 -9.08 19.96
N PHE A 154 5.32 -7.95 19.77
CA PHE A 154 5.69 -6.70 20.43
C PHE A 154 5.07 -6.59 21.84
N THR A 155 5.90 -6.30 22.84
CA THR A 155 5.49 -6.04 24.22
C THR A 155 6.14 -4.74 24.71
N PRO A 156 5.38 -3.67 25.05
CA PRO A 156 3.92 -3.56 24.93
C PRO A 156 3.46 -3.62 23.48
N TYR A 157 2.18 -3.98 23.30
CA TYR A 157 1.59 -4.05 21.98
C TYR A 157 1.76 -2.77 21.19
N ARG A 158 2.12 -2.93 19.95
CA ARG A 158 2.16 -1.84 18.96
C ARG A 158 2.02 -2.38 17.56
N LEU A 159 1.43 -1.57 16.71
CA LEU A 159 1.43 -1.81 15.27
C LEU A 159 2.79 -1.37 14.68
N PRO A 160 3.40 -2.16 13.79
CA PRO A 160 4.73 -1.87 13.24
C PRO A 160 4.72 -0.81 12.13
N TYR A 161 3.79 0.13 12.19
CA TYR A 161 3.60 1.17 11.18
C TYR A 161 3.74 2.56 11.80
N HIS A 162 4.18 3.51 10.98
CA HIS A 162 4.26 4.92 11.35
C HIS A 162 3.70 5.76 10.21
N ALA A 163 2.73 6.63 10.51
CA ALA A 163 2.14 7.54 9.57
C ALA A 163 2.77 8.93 9.68
N PHE A 164 3.08 9.53 8.52
CA PHE A 164 3.64 10.87 8.41
C PHE A 164 2.77 11.70 7.48
N PRO A 165 1.60 12.19 7.93
CA PRO A 165 0.75 13.07 7.13
C PRO A 165 1.44 14.41 6.92
N TYR A 166 1.27 15.03 5.73
CA TYR A 166 1.74 16.39 5.48
C TYR A 166 0.98 17.39 6.36
N GLU A 167 -0.34 17.29 6.37
CA GLU A 167 -1.19 18.01 7.30
C GLU A 167 -2.20 17.04 7.91
N ARG A 168 -2.39 17.09 9.23
CA ARG A 168 -3.32 16.18 9.90
C ARG A 168 -4.76 16.59 9.64
N ASN A 169 -5.57 15.60 9.26
CA ASN A 169 -7.02 15.75 9.26
C ASN A 169 -7.57 15.19 10.61
N PRO A 170 -8.25 15.99 11.42
CA PRO A 170 -8.76 15.53 12.71
C PRO A 170 -9.92 14.53 12.61
N TYR A 171 -10.46 14.32 11.40
CA TYR A 171 -11.64 13.48 11.17
C TYR A 171 -11.35 12.25 10.32
N ASN A 172 -10.12 12.10 9.83
CA ASN A 172 -9.76 11.00 8.94
C ASN A 172 -8.32 10.58 9.21
N PHE A 173 -8.06 9.28 9.08
CA PHE A 173 -6.70 8.72 9.17
C PHE A 173 -5.75 9.33 8.14
N PHE A 174 -6.20 9.44 6.90
CA PHE A 174 -5.41 10.06 5.84
C PHE A 174 -5.44 11.58 5.97
N GLY A 175 -4.26 12.16 6.05
CA GLY A 175 -4.10 13.62 6.12
C GLY A 175 -4.38 14.30 4.79
N ILE A 176 -4.28 15.63 4.80
CA ILE A 176 -4.45 16.48 3.64
C ILE A 176 -3.11 16.62 2.92
N GLY A 177 -3.10 16.40 1.62
CA GLY A 177 -1.90 16.50 0.79
C GLY A 177 -1.61 17.93 0.32
N VAL A 178 -0.35 18.18 -0.08
CA VAL A 178 0.06 19.48 -0.65
C VAL A 178 -0.77 19.86 -1.86
N ALA A 179 -1.06 18.90 -2.74
CA ALA A 179 -1.85 19.14 -3.95
C ALA A 179 -3.29 19.60 -3.62
N GLU A 180 -3.90 18.98 -2.60
CA GLU A 180 -5.23 19.33 -2.13
C GLU A 180 -5.26 20.75 -1.54
N ASN A 181 -4.28 21.10 -0.71
CA ASN A 181 -4.15 22.46 -0.13
C ASN A 181 -3.89 23.54 -1.19
N MET A 182 -3.29 23.18 -2.30
CA MET A 182 -2.98 24.13 -3.38
C MET A 182 -4.06 24.21 -4.46
N ASP A 183 -5.06 23.33 -4.45
CA ASP A 183 -6.03 23.21 -5.54
C ASP A 183 -6.77 24.53 -5.82
N ASP A 184 -7.32 25.17 -4.78
CA ASP A 184 -8.01 26.45 -4.93
C ASP A 184 -7.10 27.54 -5.53
N SER A 185 -5.87 27.64 -5.03
CA SER A 185 -4.89 28.61 -5.54
C SER A 185 -4.52 28.31 -7.00
N GLN A 186 -4.38 27.07 -7.35
CA GLN A 186 -4.08 26.62 -8.71
C GLN A 186 -5.24 26.92 -9.66
N GLN A 187 -6.48 26.72 -9.23
CA GLN A 187 -7.67 27.04 -10.02
C GLN A 187 -7.76 28.55 -10.31
N ILE A 188 -7.51 29.39 -9.31
CA ILE A 188 -7.47 30.85 -9.46
C ILE A 188 -6.38 31.25 -10.43
N MET A 189 -5.16 30.74 -10.29
CA MET A 189 -4.06 31.01 -11.22
C MET A 189 -4.40 30.61 -12.67
N ASN A 190 -4.98 29.45 -12.85
CA ASN A 190 -5.41 28.97 -14.15
C ASN A 190 -6.50 29.87 -14.76
N GLY A 191 -7.43 30.35 -13.93
CA GLY A 191 -8.45 31.33 -14.36
C GLY A 191 -7.83 32.65 -14.83
N HIS A 192 -6.89 33.20 -14.07
CA HIS A 192 -6.17 34.42 -14.46
C HIS A 192 -5.34 34.24 -15.73
N ALA A 193 -4.65 33.11 -15.89
CA ALA A 193 -3.88 32.81 -17.07
C ALA A 193 -4.78 32.74 -18.32
N ARG A 194 -5.94 32.07 -18.23
CA ARG A 194 -6.92 32.02 -19.32
C ARG A 194 -7.45 33.41 -19.68
N MET A 195 -7.85 34.21 -18.68
CA MET A 195 -8.31 35.59 -18.91
C MET A 195 -7.24 36.46 -19.56
N ALA A 196 -5.96 36.29 -19.18
CA ALA A 196 -4.87 37.02 -19.82
C ALA A 196 -4.70 36.64 -21.29
N VAL A 197 -4.80 35.37 -21.63
CA VAL A 197 -4.75 34.87 -23.04
C VAL A 197 -5.93 35.40 -23.82
N ASP A 198 -7.14 35.36 -23.28
CA ASP A 198 -8.36 35.86 -23.92
C ASP A 198 -8.27 37.38 -24.15
N ASN A 199 -7.79 38.15 -23.19
CA ASN A 199 -7.57 39.60 -23.35
C ASN A 199 -6.53 39.90 -24.42
N LEU A 200 -5.43 39.11 -24.50
CA LEU A 200 -4.44 39.26 -25.57
C LEU A 200 -5.02 38.95 -26.94
N ALA A 201 -5.85 37.89 -27.02
CA ALA A 201 -6.55 37.54 -28.26
C ALA A 201 -7.54 38.64 -28.71
N MET A 202 -8.30 39.20 -27.78
CA MET A 202 -9.21 40.31 -28.05
C MET A 202 -8.45 41.57 -28.43
N ALA A 203 -7.37 41.92 -27.72
CA ALA A 203 -6.54 43.10 -28.03
C ALA A 203 -5.81 42.97 -29.38
N GLY A 204 -5.47 41.75 -29.78
CA GLY A 204 -4.85 41.45 -31.07
C GLY A 204 -5.86 41.40 -32.23
N SER A 205 -7.15 41.32 -31.93
CA SER A 205 -8.22 41.32 -32.95
C SER A 205 -8.64 42.80 -33.20
N LEU A 206 -8.40 43.27 -34.43
CA LEU A 206 -8.88 44.58 -34.86
C LEU A 206 -10.41 44.56 -34.95
N VAL A 207 -11.09 45.11 -33.96
CA VAL A 207 -12.53 45.35 -34.00
C VAL A 207 -12.76 46.76 -34.49
N PHE A 208 -13.35 46.91 -35.67
CA PHE A 208 -13.78 48.20 -36.21
C PHE A 208 -15.26 48.35 -35.94
N ASP A 209 -15.63 49.42 -35.23
CA ASP A 209 -16.98 49.89 -35.16
C ASP A 209 -17.17 50.91 -36.32
N VAL A 210 -18.01 50.54 -37.27
CA VAL A 210 -18.25 51.39 -38.46
C VAL A 210 -19.66 51.93 -38.40
N ASP A 211 -19.77 53.25 -38.30
CA ASP A 211 -21.05 53.94 -38.44
C ASP A 211 -21.52 53.86 -39.91
N GLU A 212 -22.50 53.00 -40.16
CA GLU A 212 -23.04 52.74 -41.48
C GLU A 212 -23.64 54.02 -42.11
N SER A 213 -24.09 54.95 -41.31
CA SER A 213 -24.62 56.27 -41.79
C SER A 213 -23.54 57.17 -42.35
N ALA A 214 -22.28 57.00 -41.96
CA ALA A 214 -21.14 57.77 -42.46
C ALA A 214 -20.55 57.19 -43.78
N LEU A 215 -20.99 56.01 -44.23
CA LEU A 215 -20.53 55.38 -45.44
C LEU A 215 -21.37 55.71 -46.67
N VAL A 216 -22.49 56.43 -46.48
CA VAL A 216 -23.36 56.89 -47.60
C VAL A 216 -22.98 58.32 -47.91
N GLY A 217 -22.07 58.50 -48.86
CA GLY A 217 -21.72 59.74 -49.49
C GLY A 217 -21.73 59.56 -51.00
#